data_9f19e5f4805f822b37b699fb671ae37b
#
_entry.id   9f19e5f4805f822b37b699fb671ae37b
#
_cell.length_a   1.000
_cell.length_b   1.000
_cell.length_c   1.000
_cell.angle_alpha   90.00
_cell.angle_beta   90.00
_cell.angle_gamma   90.00
#
_symmetry.space_group_name_H-M   'P 1'
#
loop_
_entity.id
_entity.type
_entity.pdbx_description
1 polymer ?
#
loop_
_entity_poly.entity_id
_entity_poly.type
_entity_poly.pdbx_seq_one_letter_code
_entity_poly.pdbx_strand_id
1 'polypeptide(L)'
;RGSLLLELEDQLKKFLGVDYLTITTNGTLPLQIAIKTLKLKGEIITTPFSYIASSSSIFWENCTPIYVDIHPEYLTIDESKIEEKITDKTSAILATHVFGNPCHVLEIEKIAQKYNLKVIYDAAHCFGVQYNGESIFNFGDVSTCSFHATKIFHTGEGGCMITTNQDLHEKLFFHHNFGHNGPEDFYGLGINAKTSELQAALGLAVFDHIDEIFEGRKKAVEAYDNFLDFSKIQKLKIRENTRWNYHYYPVIFDSEETLLKVKVMLNK
;
A
#
# COMPACT_ATOMS: atom_id res chain seq x y z
N ARG A 1 -24.12 -3.92 -5.34
CA ARG A 1 -23.46 -3.20 -4.22
C ARG A 1 -24.55 -2.63 -3.33
N GLY A 2 -24.43 -2.83 -2.04
CA GLY A 2 -25.40 -2.33 -1.07
C GLY A 2 -25.10 -0.87 -0.66
N SER A 3 -26.01 -0.29 0.12
CA SER A 3 -25.96 1.12 0.51
C SER A 3 -24.77 1.46 1.43
N LEU A 4 -24.43 0.56 2.39
CA LEU A 4 -23.32 0.79 3.32
C LEU A 4 -21.96 0.79 2.59
N LEU A 5 -21.80 -0.10 1.61
CA LEU A 5 -20.58 -0.13 0.79
C LEU A 5 -20.40 1.16 -0.02
N LEU A 6 -21.47 1.67 -0.62
CA LEU A 6 -21.44 2.92 -1.39
C LEU A 6 -21.13 4.12 -0.49
N GLU A 7 -21.75 4.16 0.69
CA GLU A 7 -21.50 5.20 1.69
C GLU A 7 -20.04 5.18 2.16
N LEU A 8 -19.50 4.00 2.48
CA LEU A 8 -18.11 3.85 2.89
C LEU A 8 -17.14 4.29 1.79
N GLU A 9 -17.39 3.90 0.53
CA GLU A 9 -16.54 4.36 -0.59
C GLU A 9 -16.54 5.88 -0.73
N ASP A 10 -17.70 6.54 -0.58
CA ASP A 10 -17.80 7.99 -0.67
C ASP A 10 -17.07 8.69 0.48
N GLN A 11 -17.20 8.18 1.70
CA GLN A 11 -16.48 8.72 2.87
C GLN A 11 -14.96 8.55 2.70
N LEU A 12 -14.50 7.37 2.26
CA LEU A 12 -13.08 7.10 2.04
C LEU A 12 -12.50 7.96 0.93
N LYS A 13 -13.18 8.15 -0.19
CA LYS A 13 -12.73 9.05 -1.27
C LYS A 13 -12.50 10.47 -0.75
N LYS A 14 -13.47 11.00 -0.01
CA LYS A 14 -13.38 12.36 0.56
C LYS A 14 -12.22 12.47 1.55
N PHE A 15 -12.10 11.53 2.47
CA PHE A 15 -11.08 11.54 3.50
C PHE A 15 -9.65 11.38 2.94
N LEU A 16 -9.49 10.44 2.01
CA LEU A 16 -8.20 10.16 1.38
C LEU A 16 -7.82 11.16 0.27
N GLY A 17 -8.75 12.01 -0.18
CA GLY A 17 -8.50 12.97 -1.26
C GLY A 17 -8.23 12.27 -2.60
N VAL A 18 -9.06 11.28 -2.97
CA VAL A 18 -8.92 10.48 -4.19
C VAL A 18 -10.24 10.42 -4.97
N ASP A 19 -10.16 10.41 -6.30
CA ASP A 19 -11.35 10.41 -7.16
C ASP A 19 -11.90 8.99 -7.38
N TYR A 20 -11.03 8.02 -7.62
CA TYR A 20 -11.41 6.67 -8.01
C TYR A 20 -10.87 5.64 -7.01
N LEU A 21 -11.80 5.01 -6.29
CA LEU A 21 -11.53 3.99 -5.30
C LEU A 21 -12.52 2.83 -5.46
N THR A 22 -12.02 1.60 -5.37
CA THR A 22 -12.84 0.39 -5.31
C THR A 22 -12.45 -0.42 -4.09
N ILE A 23 -13.41 -0.65 -3.18
CA ILE A 23 -13.19 -1.48 -1.98
C ILE A 23 -13.15 -2.96 -2.36
N THR A 24 -12.26 -3.71 -1.74
CA THR A 24 -12.05 -5.14 -1.94
C THR A 24 -12.08 -5.93 -0.64
N THR A 25 -12.21 -7.25 -0.73
CA THR A 25 -12.33 -8.14 0.44
C THR A 25 -11.04 -8.28 1.27
N ASN A 26 -9.88 -7.94 0.72
CA ASN A 26 -8.59 -7.92 1.42
C ASN A 26 -7.59 -7.02 0.68
N GLY A 27 -6.37 -6.83 1.24
CA GLY A 27 -5.31 -6.01 0.65
C GLY A 27 -4.41 -6.74 -0.35
N THR A 28 -4.53 -8.07 -0.54
CA THR A 28 -3.67 -8.85 -1.45
C THR A 28 -4.24 -8.92 -2.87
N LEU A 29 -5.54 -9.19 -3.00
CA LEU A 29 -6.21 -9.25 -4.30
C LEU A 29 -6.07 -7.95 -5.12
N PRO A 30 -6.08 -6.74 -4.52
CA PRO A 30 -5.78 -5.51 -5.24
C PRO A 30 -4.48 -5.54 -6.03
N LEU A 31 -3.41 -6.09 -5.47
CA LEU A 31 -2.11 -6.20 -6.16
C LEU A 31 -2.20 -7.13 -7.38
N GLN A 32 -2.83 -8.29 -7.22
CA GLN A 32 -3.04 -9.25 -8.33
C GLN A 32 -3.92 -8.63 -9.42
N ILE A 33 -5.02 -7.99 -9.04
CA ILE A 33 -5.93 -7.33 -9.97
C ILE A 33 -5.21 -6.20 -10.71
N ALA A 34 -4.38 -5.39 -10.04
CA ALA A 34 -3.60 -4.33 -10.67
C ALA A 34 -2.63 -4.90 -11.73
N ILE A 35 -1.85 -5.94 -11.37
CA ILE A 35 -0.92 -6.62 -12.29
C ILE A 35 -1.69 -7.15 -13.52
N LYS A 36 -2.83 -7.79 -13.28
CA LYS A 36 -3.67 -8.35 -14.34
C LYS A 36 -4.28 -7.28 -15.25
N THR A 37 -4.84 -6.23 -14.64
CA THR A 37 -5.51 -5.14 -15.36
C THR A 37 -4.54 -4.35 -16.23
N LEU A 38 -3.33 -4.12 -15.72
CA LEU A 38 -2.23 -3.47 -16.46
C LEU A 38 -1.57 -4.39 -17.49
N LYS A 39 -2.01 -5.67 -17.56
CA LYS A 39 -1.50 -6.69 -18.50
C LYS A 39 0.00 -6.90 -18.40
N LEU A 40 0.55 -6.82 -17.18
CA LEU A 40 1.98 -6.95 -16.94
C LEU A 40 2.46 -8.37 -17.26
N LYS A 41 3.69 -8.47 -17.75
CA LYS A 41 4.37 -9.72 -18.10
C LYS A 41 5.86 -9.58 -17.83
N GLY A 42 6.55 -10.72 -17.71
CA GLY A 42 7.99 -10.75 -17.53
C GLY A 42 8.40 -10.32 -16.14
N GLU A 43 9.20 -9.28 -16.03
CA GLU A 43 9.83 -8.86 -14.78
C GLU A 43 9.11 -7.66 -14.17
N ILE A 44 8.98 -7.69 -12.85
CA ILE A 44 8.48 -6.56 -12.04
C ILE A 44 9.52 -6.26 -10.96
N ILE A 45 10.05 -5.05 -10.99
CA ILE A 45 11.01 -4.60 -9.97
C ILE A 45 10.28 -4.33 -8.67
N THR A 46 10.81 -4.87 -7.56
CA THR A 46 10.26 -4.72 -6.21
C THR A 46 11.36 -4.79 -5.16
N THR A 47 11.01 -4.79 -3.88
CA THR A 47 11.96 -4.98 -2.77
C THR A 47 11.56 -6.19 -1.93
N PRO A 48 12.53 -6.94 -1.34
CA PRO A 48 12.21 -8.02 -0.41
C PRO A 48 11.76 -7.50 0.96
N PHE A 49 11.97 -6.22 1.26
CA PHE A 49 11.59 -5.60 2.53
C PHE A 49 10.13 -5.12 2.48
N SER A 50 9.22 -6.08 2.46
CA SER A 50 7.76 -5.87 2.48
C SER A 50 7.08 -7.08 3.13
N TYR A 51 5.77 -6.98 3.34
CA TYR A 51 4.99 -8.18 3.61
C TYR A 51 4.99 -9.07 2.36
N ILE A 52 4.94 -10.40 2.57
CA ILE A 52 5.05 -11.38 1.48
C ILE A 52 4.02 -11.18 0.35
N ALA A 53 2.89 -10.52 0.63
CA ALA A 53 1.83 -10.28 -0.35
C ALA A 53 2.33 -9.52 -1.59
N SER A 54 3.24 -8.55 -1.44
CA SER A 54 3.81 -7.80 -2.57
C SER A 54 4.53 -8.75 -3.54
N SER A 55 5.45 -9.58 -3.05
CA SER A 55 6.19 -10.53 -3.88
C SER A 55 5.32 -11.70 -4.36
N SER A 56 4.47 -12.27 -3.50
CA SER A 56 3.65 -13.43 -3.88
C SER A 56 2.62 -13.07 -4.94
N SER A 57 2.09 -11.86 -4.96
CA SER A 57 1.17 -11.39 -6.01
C SER A 57 1.84 -11.35 -7.38
N ILE A 58 3.13 -11.00 -7.45
CA ILE A 58 3.92 -11.02 -8.69
C ILE A 58 4.04 -12.46 -9.22
N PHE A 59 4.43 -13.40 -8.36
CA PHE A 59 4.52 -14.81 -8.74
C PHE A 59 3.18 -15.40 -9.13
N TRP A 60 2.12 -15.07 -8.39
CA TRP A 60 0.77 -15.58 -8.65
C TRP A 60 0.24 -15.16 -10.03
N GLU A 61 0.63 -13.98 -10.49
CA GLU A 61 0.28 -13.47 -11.83
C GLU A 61 1.31 -13.87 -12.92
N ASN A 62 2.15 -14.88 -12.65
CA ASN A 62 3.15 -15.42 -13.56
C ASN A 62 4.20 -14.39 -14.02
N CYS A 63 4.50 -13.40 -13.19
CA CYS A 63 5.59 -12.47 -13.37
C CYS A 63 6.78 -12.87 -12.47
N THR A 64 7.96 -12.35 -12.78
CA THR A 64 9.19 -12.60 -12.03
C THR A 64 9.55 -11.36 -11.22
N PRO A 65 9.60 -11.42 -9.87
CA PRO A 65 10.08 -10.30 -9.08
C PRO A 65 11.60 -10.14 -9.24
N ILE A 66 12.03 -8.91 -9.53
CA ILE A 66 13.43 -8.50 -9.53
C ILE A 66 13.65 -7.61 -8.32
N TYR A 67 14.49 -8.08 -7.40
CA TYR A 67 14.65 -7.41 -6.13
C TYR A 67 15.71 -6.31 -6.18
N VAL A 68 15.33 -5.15 -5.64
CA VAL A 68 16.17 -4.00 -5.35
C VAL A 68 16.20 -3.81 -3.84
N ASP A 69 17.38 -3.51 -3.29
CA ASP A 69 17.54 -3.26 -1.87
C ASP A 69 16.84 -1.98 -1.43
N ILE A 70 16.72 -1.80 -0.12
CA ILE A 70 16.09 -0.61 0.47
C ILE A 70 17.10 0.51 0.68
N HIS A 71 16.60 1.74 0.68
CA HIS A 71 17.36 2.90 1.12
C HIS A 71 17.62 2.81 2.64
N PRO A 72 18.86 2.95 3.10
CA PRO A 72 19.25 2.69 4.50
C PRO A 72 18.55 3.59 5.53
N GLU A 73 18.19 4.81 5.16
CA GLU A 73 17.52 5.75 6.06
C GLU A 73 16.00 5.65 6.02
N TYR A 74 15.42 5.48 4.82
CA TYR A 74 13.97 5.51 4.62
C TYR A 74 13.31 4.14 4.65
N LEU A 75 14.09 3.08 4.51
CA LEU A 75 13.67 1.66 4.45
C LEU A 75 12.69 1.33 3.30
N THR A 76 12.38 2.28 2.43
CA THR A 76 11.67 2.05 1.17
C THR A 76 12.65 1.60 0.10
N ILE A 77 12.15 1.07 -1.04
CA ILE A 77 13.02 0.70 -2.16
C ILE A 77 14.02 1.84 -2.47
N ASP A 78 15.29 1.48 -2.71
CA ASP A 78 16.34 2.44 -3.08
C ASP A 78 16.18 2.80 -4.57
N GLU A 79 15.59 3.94 -4.83
CA GLU A 79 15.31 4.42 -6.18
C GLU A 79 16.56 4.55 -7.05
N SER A 80 17.72 4.82 -6.44
CA SER A 80 19.01 4.96 -7.16
C SER A 80 19.52 3.65 -7.77
N LYS A 81 19.02 2.51 -7.28
CA LYS A 81 19.40 1.16 -7.73
C LYS A 81 18.38 0.52 -8.68
N ILE A 82 17.29 1.21 -8.99
CA ILE A 82 16.23 0.65 -9.85
C ILE A 82 16.72 0.50 -11.29
N GLU A 83 17.35 1.54 -11.85
CA GLU A 83 17.72 1.54 -13.26
C GLU A 83 18.71 0.41 -13.64
N GLU A 84 19.63 0.03 -12.75
CA GLU A 84 20.58 -1.05 -12.99
C GLU A 84 19.95 -2.45 -13.10
N LYS A 85 18.70 -2.59 -12.64
CA LYS A 85 17.92 -3.84 -12.68
C LYS A 85 16.93 -3.91 -13.83
N ILE A 86 16.80 -2.84 -14.62
CA ILE A 86 15.88 -2.80 -15.76
C ILE A 86 16.46 -3.61 -16.92
N THR A 87 15.64 -4.50 -17.47
CA THR A 87 15.94 -5.27 -18.67
C THR A 87 14.85 -5.06 -19.73
N ASP A 88 15.00 -5.65 -20.90
CA ASP A 88 13.98 -5.69 -21.96
C ASP A 88 12.71 -6.45 -21.58
N LYS A 89 12.74 -7.21 -20.47
CA LYS A 89 11.61 -7.95 -19.91
C LYS A 89 10.88 -7.21 -18.81
N THR A 90 11.46 -6.10 -18.31
CA THR A 90 10.86 -5.34 -17.22
C THR A 90 9.62 -4.62 -17.69
N SER A 91 8.50 -4.83 -17.01
CA SER A 91 7.19 -4.24 -17.35
C SER A 91 6.68 -3.24 -16.32
N ALA A 92 7.14 -3.35 -15.06
CA ALA A 92 6.64 -2.48 -13.98
C ALA A 92 7.61 -2.37 -12.80
N ILE A 93 7.34 -1.37 -11.97
CA ILE A 93 7.87 -1.22 -10.61
C ILE A 93 6.70 -1.41 -9.65
N LEU A 94 6.81 -2.35 -8.71
CA LEU A 94 5.89 -2.53 -7.58
C LEU A 94 6.65 -2.17 -6.31
N ALA A 95 6.43 -0.96 -5.80
CA ALA A 95 7.15 -0.44 -4.64
C ALA A 95 6.23 -0.34 -3.42
N THR A 96 6.77 -0.64 -2.23
CA THR A 96 6.02 -0.62 -0.98
C THR A 96 6.35 0.65 -0.18
N HIS A 97 5.33 1.41 0.18
CA HIS A 97 5.42 2.51 1.14
C HIS A 97 5.45 1.96 2.57
N VAL A 98 6.57 1.30 2.91
CA VAL A 98 6.69 0.56 4.18
C VAL A 98 6.52 1.48 5.38
N PHE A 99 5.80 1.02 6.41
CA PHE A 99 5.51 1.77 7.65
C PHE A 99 4.80 3.12 7.44
N GLY A 100 4.17 3.33 6.27
CA GLY A 100 3.56 4.61 5.92
C GLY A 100 4.59 5.67 5.48
N ASN A 101 5.84 5.27 5.24
CA ASN A 101 6.87 6.16 4.72
C ASN A 101 6.83 6.14 3.17
N PRO A 102 6.65 7.28 2.49
CA PRO A 102 6.60 7.31 1.03
C PRO A 102 7.92 6.84 0.39
N CYS A 103 7.83 6.04 -0.67
CA CYS A 103 8.93 5.90 -1.63
C CYS A 103 9.24 7.27 -2.26
N HIS A 104 10.38 7.40 -2.92
CA HIS A 104 10.67 8.61 -3.69
C HIS A 104 9.84 8.63 -4.98
N VAL A 105 8.53 8.89 -4.85
CA VAL A 105 7.56 8.73 -5.93
C VAL A 105 7.91 9.53 -7.19
N LEU A 106 8.46 10.74 -7.03
CA LEU A 106 8.84 11.59 -8.17
C LEU A 106 10.03 11.02 -8.95
N GLU A 107 10.99 10.37 -8.27
CA GLU A 107 12.13 9.75 -8.98
C GLU A 107 11.71 8.44 -9.62
N ILE A 108 10.90 7.63 -8.93
CA ILE A 108 10.32 6.41 -9.50
C ILE A 108 9.48 6.73 -10.75
N GLU A 109 8.71 7.81 -10.72
CA GLU A 109 7.93 8.28 -11.88
C GLU A 109 8.83 8.63 -13.07
N LYS A 110 9.93 9.37 -12.85
CA LYS A 110 10.90 9.70 -13.92
C LYS A 110 11.51 8.43 -14.53
N ILE A 111 11.92 7.47 -13.69
CA ILE A 111 12.44 6.19 -14.15
C ILE A 111 11.37 5.45 -14.97
N ALA A 112 10.15 5.37 -14.47
CA ALA A 112 9.05 4.70 -15.14
C ALA A 112 8.74 5.33 -16.50
N GLN A 113 8.70 6.66 -16.58
CA GLN A 113 8.51 7.39 -17.85
C GLN A 113 9.65 7.13 -18.83
N LYS A 114 10.91 7.17 -18.38
CA LYS A 114 12.10 6.94 -19.22
C LYS A 114 12.11 5.55 -19.86
N TYR A 115 11.65 4.53 -19.12
CA TYR A 115 11.66 3.13 -19.57
C TYR A 115 10.28 2.59 -19.96
N ASN A 116 9.26 3.46 -20.01
CA ASN A 116 7.87 3.10 -20.31
C ASN A 116 7.34 1.95 -19.42
N LEU A 117 7.64 2.01 -18.13
CA LEU A 117 7.20 1.06 -17.11
C LEU A 117 5.91 1.51 -16.45
N LYS A 118 5.14 0.55 -15.94
CA LYS A 118 4.01 0.81 -15.05
C LYS A 118 4.46 0.90 -13.60
N VAL A 119 3.70 1.65 -12.78
CA VAL A 119 4.00 1.79 -11.36
C VAL A 119 2.81 1.37 -10.52
N ILE A 120 3.02 0.40 -9.64
CA ILE A 120 2.06 -0.04 -8.62
C ILE A 120 2.65 0.28 -7.26
N TYR A 121 1.89 0.95 -6.40
CA TYR A 121 2.28 1.15 -5.02
C TYR A 121 1.49 0.22 -4.08
N ASP A 122 2.22 -0.63 -3.36
CA ASP A 122 1.69 -1.28 -2.16
C ASP A 122 1.73 -0.27 -1.01
N ALA A 123 0.62 0.41 -0.82
CA ALA A 123 0.42 1.42 0.21
C ALA A 123 -0.43 0.88 1.38
N ALA A 124 -0.31 -0.42 1.69
CA ALA A 124 -1.05 -1.10 2.76
C ALA A 124 -0.90 -0.45 4.14
N HIS A 125 0.11 0.39 4.33
CA HIS A 125 0.41 1.11 5.57
C HIS A 125 0.08 2.61 5.52
N CYS A 126 -0.54 3.10 4.43
CA CYS A 126 -0.58 4.53 4.13
C CYS A 126 -1.95 5.19 4.30
N PHE A 127 -2.89 4.56 5.02
CA PHE A 127 -4.19 5.19 5.26
C PHE A 127 -4.01 6.60 5.86
N GLY A 128 -4.48 7.64 5.15
CA GLY A 128 -4.38 9.05 5.56
C GLY A 128 -2.99 9.69 5.39
N VAL A 129 -2.01 9.01 4.80
CA VAL A 129 -0.69 9.60 4.50
C VAL A 129 -0.79 10.59 3.33
N GLN A 130 -0.16 11.75 3.50
CA GLN A 130 0.02 12.74 2.45
C GLN A 130 1.51 12.99 2.19
N TYR A 131 1.86 13.26 0.95
CA TYR A 131 3.20 13.63 0.52
C TYR A 131 3.14 14.89 -0.34
N ASN A 132 3.95 15.91 -0.01
CA ASN A 132 3.90 17.23 -0.64
C ASN A 132 2.49 17.88 -0.62
N GLY A 133 1.69 17.61 0.41
CA GLY A 133 0.32 18.14 0.54
C GLY A 133 -0.75 17.38 -0.26
N GLU A 134 -0.39 16.31 -0.94
CA GLU A 134 -1.26 15.46 -1.75
C GLU A 134 -1.38 14.05 -1.17
N SER A 135 -2.49 13.38 -1.42
CA SER A 135 -2.68 11.98 -1.06
C SER A 135 -1.59 11.11 -1.68
N ILE A 136 -0.95 10.26 -0.88
CA ILE A 136 0.07 9.33 -1.40
C ILE A 136 -0.51 8.34 -2.43
N PHE A 137 -1.82 8.14 -2.41
CA PHE A 137 -2.52 7.26 -3.33
C PHE A 137 -2.69 7.82 -4.75
N ASN A 138 -2.43 9.12 -4.96
CA ASN A 138 -2.53 9.77 -6.27
C ASN A 138 -1.27 9.58 -7.14
N PHE A 139 -0.26 8.87 -6.63
CA PHE A 139 0.97 8.57 -7.37
C PHE A 139 0.93 7.16 -7.97
N GLY A 140 1.59 7.02 -9.13
CA GLY A 140 1.65 5.77 -9.89
C GLY A 140 0.38 5.47 -10.72
N ASP A 141 0.36 4.32 -11.39
CA ASP A 141 -0.81 3.88 -12.17
C ASP A 141 -1.92 3.34 -11.23
N VAL A 142 -1.54 2.55 -10.22
CA VAL A 142 -2.45 1.98 -9.20
C VAL A 142 -1.77 1.99 -7.84
N SER A 143 -2.48 2.46 -6.83
CA SER A 143 -2.13 2.28 -5.43
C SER A 143 -3.11 1.33 -4.75
N THR A 144 -2.61 0.48 -3.83
CA THR A 144 -3.45 -0.45 -3.06
C THR A 144 -3.35 -0.16 -1.58
N CYS A 145 -4.44 -0.32 -0.84
CA CYS A 145 -4.43 -0.18 0.61
C CYS A 145 -5.04 -1.42 1.28
N SER A 146 -4.60 -1.71 2.50
CA SER A 146 -5.14 -2.81 3.30
C SER A 146 -6.00 -2.27 4.44
N PHE A 147 -7.17 -2.89 4.62
CA PHE A 147 -8.09 -2.64 5.72
C PHE A 147 -8.22 -3.88 6.62
N HIS A 148 -7.15 -4.66 6.73
CA HIS A 148 -7.05 -5.76 7.69
C HIS A 148 -7.12 -5.23 9.13
N ALA A 149 -7.62 -6.03 10.08
CA ALA A 149 -7.87 -5.67 11.48
C ALA A 149 -6.65 -5.06 12.23
N THR A 150 -5.42 -5.30 11.76
CA THR A 150 -4.20 -4.71 12.34
C THR A 150 -3.90 -3.30 11.85
N LYS A 151 -4.63 -2.79 10.87
CA LYS A 151 -4.40 -1.47 10.26
C LYS A 151 -5.07 -0.36 11.07
N ILE A 152 -4.68 0.90 10.81
CA ILE A 152 -5.26 2.09 11.47
C ILE A 152 -6.76 2.18 11.20
N PHE A 153 -7.14 2.08 9.93
CA PHE A 153 -8.52 1.92 9.50
C PHE A 153 -8.70 0.47 9.04
N HIS A 154 -9.80 -0.17 9.44
CA HIS A 154 -10.03 -1.56 9.10
C HIS A 154 -11.52 -1.90 8.94
N THR A 155 -11.77 -2.96 8.19
CA THR A 155 -13.09 -3.57 8.01
C THR A 155 -13.10 -5.03 8.51
N GLY A 156 -12.20 -5.35 9.49
CA GLY A 156 -11.88 -6.71 9.89
C GLY A 156 -10.94 -7.37 8.87
N GLU A 157 -11.47 -7.71 7.73
CA GLU A 157 -10.74 -7.99 6.48
C GLU A 157 -11.21 -7.00 5.42
N GLY A 158 -10.27 -6.47 4.62
CA GLY A 158 -10.60 -5.54 3.55
C GLY A 158 -9.37 -4.91 2.91
N GLY A 159 -9.63 -4.14 1.87
CA GLY A 159 -8.64 -3.34 1.16
C GLY A 159 -9.28 -2.48 0.09
N CYS A 160 -8.48 -1.80 -0.69
CA CYS A 160 -8.96 -1.07 -1.86
C CYS A 160 -7.90 -0.93 -2.94
N MET A 161 -8.36 -0.61 -4.13
CA MET A 161 -7.57 -0.15 -5.29
C MET A 161 -7.92 1.31 -5.55
N ILE A 162 -6.91 2.11 -5.81
CA ILE A 162 -7.01 3.54 -6.10
C ILE A 162 -6.22 3.86 -7.35
N THR A 163 -6.75 4.72 -8.20
CA THR A 163 -6.08 5.24 -9.39
C THR A 163 -6.60 6.65 -9.68
N THR A 164 -5.83 7.46 -10.38
CA THR A 164 -6.27 8.76 -10.88
C THR A 164 -6.88 8.70 -12.29
N ASN A 165 -6.83 7.52 -12.93
CA ASN A 165 -7.30 7.31 -14.30
C ASN A 165 -8.66 6.62 -14.32
N GLN A 166 -9.68 7.28 -14.88
CA GLN A 166 -11.05 6.78 -14.95
C GLN A 166 -11.16 5.47 -15.71
N ASP A 167 -10.56 5.37 -16.89
CA ASP A 167 -10.64 4.17 -17.73
C ASP A 167 -9.98 2.96 -17.04
N LEU A 168 -8.91 3.22 -16.29
CA LEU A 168 -8.25 2.18 -15.50
C LEU A 168 -9.11 1.76 -14.30
N HIS A 169 -9.78 2.71 -13.64
CA HIS A 169 -10.72 2.42 -12.55
C HIS A 169 -11.86 1.51 -13.01
N GLU A 170 -12.46 1.78 -14.17
CA GLU A 170 -13.52 0.93 -14.72
C GLU A 170 -13.04 -0.51 -14.96
N LYS A 171 -11.83 -0.67 -15.50
CA LYS A 171 -11.21 -1.99 -15.72
C LYS A 171 -10.94 -2.71 -14.41
N LEU A 172 -10.36 -2.02 -13.39
CA LEU A 172 -10.14 -2.56 -12.05
C LEU A 172 -11.46 -3.00 -11.42
N PHE A 173 -12.51 -2.18 -11.57
CA PHE A 173 -13.84 -2.49 -11.07
C PHE A 173 -14.44 -3.75 -11.69
N PHE A 174 -14.33 -3.95 -13.01
CA PHE A 174 -14.80 -5.18 -13.64
C PHE A 174 -14.01 -6.40 -13.18
N HIS A 175 -12.69 -6.31 -13.13
CA HIS A 175 -11.83 -7.42 -12.72
C HIS A 175 -12.09 -7.85 -11.26
N HIS A 176 -12.46 -6.94 -10.34
CA HIS A 176 -12.75 -7.30 -8.94
C HIS A 176 -14.09 -8.03 -8.76
N ASN A 177 -14.97 -7.97 -9.75
CA ASN A 177 -16.31 -8.55 -9.72
C ASN A 177 -16.54 -9.53 -10.89
N PHE A 178 -15.75 -10.61 -10.98
CA PHE A 178 -15.87 -11.66 -12.00
C PHE A 178 -15.80 -11.17 -13.46
N GLY A 179 -15.43 -9.92 -13.72
CA GLY A 179 -15.48 -9.32 -15.05
C GLY A 179 -16.88 -8.88 -15.51
N HIS A 180 -17.86 -8.86 -14.62
CA HIS A 180 -19.21 -8.41 -14.95
C HIS A 180 -19.26 -6.95 -15.43
N ASN A 181 -19.94 -6.76 -16.56
CA ASN A 181 -20.34 -5.47 -17.12
C ASN A 181 -21.88 -5.42 -17.22
N GLY A 182 -22.55 -5.53 -16.08
CA GLY A 182 -23.99 -5.69 -15.98
C GLY A 182 -24.39 -7.15 -15.66
N PRO A 183 -25.69 -7.47 -15.64
CA PRO A 183 -26.17 -8.79 -15.21
C PRO A 183 -25.90 -9.91 -16.24
N GLU A 184 -25.78 -9.60 -17.51
CA GLU A 184 -25.67 -10.57 -18.61
C GLU A 184 -24.38 -10.47 -19.41
N ASP A 185 -23.63 -9.35 -19.27
CA ASP A 185 -22.41 -9.09 -20.02
C ASP A 185 -21.15 -9.24 -19.17
N PHE A 186 -20.04 -9.56 -19.85
CA PHE A 186 -18.72 -9.67 -19.25
C PHE A 186 -17.70 -8.82 -20.00
N TYR A 187 -16.99 -7.98 -19.28
CA TYR A 187 -15.84 -7.23 -19.80
C TYR A 187 -14.66 -8.15 -20.14
N GLY A 188 -14.48 -9.20 -19.37
CA GLY A 188 -13.39 -10.16 -19.51
C GLY A 188 -13.18 -11.01 -18.26
N LEU A 189 -11.95 -11.45 -18.05
CA LEU A 189 -11.57 -12.23 -16.87
C LEU A 189 -11.69 -11.37 -15.61
N GLY A 190 -12.25 -11.93 -14.55
CA GLY A 190 -12.30 -11.32 -13.23
C GLY A 190 -12.28 -12.33 -12.11
N ILE A 191 -12.18 -11.84 -10.88
CA ILE A 191 -12.16 -12.65 -9.67
C ILE A 191 -13.19 -12.13 -8.66
N ASN A 192 -13.57 -12.95 -7.68
CA ASN A 192 -14.42 -12.49 -6.59
C ASN A 192 -13.58 -11.78 -5.51
N ALA A 193 -13.42 -10.48 -5.67
CA ALA A 193 -12.74 -9.63 -4.71
C ALA A 193 -13.68 -8.62 -4.01
N LYS A 194 -14.99 -8.82 -4.16
CA LYS A 194 -16.00 -7.93 -3.56
C LYS A 194 -15.99 -8.01 -2.04
N THR A 195 -16.17 -6.87 -1.39
CA THR A 195 -16.43 -6.81 0.04
C THR A 195 -17.93 -6.99 0.34
N SER A 196 -18.24 -7.35 1.58
CA SER A 196 -19.62 -7.53 2.06
C SER A 196 -20.15 -6.27 2.76
N GLU A 197 -21.48 -6.17 2.87
CA GLU A 197 -22.13 -5.10 3.64
C GLU A 197 -21.77 -5.15 5.14
N LEU A 198 -21.46 -6.33 5.69
CA LEU A 198 -20.99 -6.47 7.07
C LEU A 198 -19.60 -5.84 7.27
N GLN A 199 -18.68 -6.05 6.32
CA GLN A 199 -17.38 -5.41 6.34
C GLN A 199 -17.51 -3.89 6.15
N ALA A 200 -18.41 -3.45 5.27
CA ALA A 200 -18.70 -2.03 5.06
C ALA A 200 -19.28 -1.38 6.33
N ALA A 201 -20.24 -2.03 7.00
CA ALA A 201 -20.80 -1.56 8.26
C ALA A 201 -19.73 -1.41 9.35
N LEU A 202 -18.84 -2.40 9.49
CA LEU A 202 -17.72 -2.31 10.43
C LEU A 202 -16.79 -1.15 10.05
N GLY A 203 -16.50 -0.98 8.76
CA GLY A 203 -15.70 0.14 8.26
C GLY A 203 -16.28 1.51 8.62
N LEU A 204 -17.58 1.70 8.43
CA LEU A 204 -18.29 2.93 8.82
C LEU A 204 -18.18 3.19 10.32
N ALA A 205 -18.43 2.17 11.14
CA ALA A 205 -18.32 2.27 12.61
C ALA A 205 -16.89 2.62 13.07
N VAL A 206 -15.85 2.06 12.43
CA VAL A 206 -14.44 2.42 12.72
C VAL A 206 -14.13 3.84 12.23
N PHE A 207 -14.68 4.24 11.09
CA PHE A 207 -14.44 5.55 10.51
C PHE A 207 -14.98 6.69 11.38
N ASP A 208 -16.08 6.49 12.10
CA ASP A 208 -16.61 7.46 13.06
C ASP A 208 -15.61 7.81 14.18
N HIS A 209 -14.63 6.95 14.45
CA HIS A 209 -13.60 7.13 15.46
C HIS A 209 -12.21 7.42 14.88
N ILE A 210 -12.12 7.73 13.58
CA ILE A 210 -10.82 7.79 12.89
C ILE A 210 -9.89 8.86 13.47
N ASP A 211 -10.40 10.01 13.85
CA ASP A 211 -9.61 11.09 14.45
C ASP A 211 -9.06 10.71 15.82
N GLU A 212 -9.86 10.01 16.65
CA GLU A 212 -9.42 9.49 17.95
C GLU A 212 -8.29 8.44 17.78
N ILE A 213 -8.41 7.59 16.76
CA ILE A 213 -7.41 6.58 16.43
C ILE A 213 -6.08 7.25 16.03
N PHE A 214 -6.12 8.24 15.15
CA PHE A 214 -4.91 8.97 14.76
C PHE A 214 -4.26 9.69 15.94
N GLU A 215 -5.05 10.37 16.76
CA GLU A 215 -4.53 11.06 17.94
C GLU A 215 -3.92 10.07 18.95
N GLY A 216 -4.56 8.94 19.17
CA GLY A 216 -4.03 7.87 20.03
C GLY A 216 -2.68 7.31 19.52
N ARG A 217 -2.57 7.09 18.19
CA ARG A 217 -1.30 6.65 17.56
C ARG A 217 -0.20 7.69 17.70
N LYS A 218 -0.52 8.96 17.46
CA LYS A 218 0.41 10.07 17.62
C LYS A 218 0.95 10.15 19.05
N LYS A 219 0.08 10.09 20.05
CA LYS A 219 0.48 10.09 21.48
C LYS A 219 1.39 8.91 21.83
N ALA A 220 1.12 7.72 21.27
CA ALA A 220 1.98 6.56 21.48
C ALA A 220 3.38 6.77 20.88
N VAL A 221 3.48 7.34 19.67
CA VAL A 221 4.75 7.68 19.03
C VAL A 221 5.51 8.74 19.86
N GLU A 222 4.84 9.79 20.30
CA GLU A 222 5.43 10.83 21.16
C GLU A 222 5.94 10.24 22.48
N ALA A 223 5.24 9.28 23.07
CA ALA A 223 5.70 8.58 24.27
C ALA A 223 6.98 7.79 23.99
N TYR A 224 7.04 7.01 22.89
CA TYR A 224 8.28 6.31 22.50
C TYR A 224 9.43 7.29 22.26
N ASP A 225 9.18 8.39 21.56
CA ASP A 225 10.20 9.42 21.28
C ASP A 225 10.79 10.03 22.56
N ASN A 226 9.99 10.14 23.61
CA ASN A 226 10.44 10.69 24.91
C ASN A 226 11.15 9.67 25.81
N PHE A 227 10.85 8.37 25.67
CA PHE A 227 11.37 7.35 26.60
C PHE A 227 12.50 6.49 26.02
N LEU A 228 12.63 6.39 24.69
CA LEU A 228 13.66 5.57 24.08
C LEU A 228 15.01 6.30 24.02
N ASP A 229 16.07 5.54 24.27
CA ASP A 229 17.46 6.02 24.20
C ASP A 229 18.01 5.86 22.77
N PHE A 230 17.90 6.90 21.97
CA PHE A 230 18.37 6.93 20.58
C PHE A 230 19.90 6.97 20.43
N SER A 231 20.66 6.93 21.51
CA SER A 231 22.10 6.63 21.45
C SER A 231 22.40 5.16 21.20
N LYS A 232 21.39 4.27 21.38
CA LYS A 232 21.50 2.79 21.28
C LYS A 232 20.69 2.17 20.17
N ILE A 233 19.74 2.91 19.62
CA ILE A 233 18.86 2.49 18.54
C ILE A 233 18.64 3.64 17.57
N GLN A 234 18.28 3.31 16.33
CA GLN A 234 17.92 4.33 15.36
C GLN A 234 16.41 4.32 15.12
N LYS A 235 15.85 5.51 14.90
CA LYS A 235 14.46 5.70 14.50
C LYS A 235 14.37 5.71 12.98
N LEU A 236 13.26 5.22 12.43
CA LEU A 236 12.94 5.41 11.02
C LEU A 236 12.92 6.90 10.68
N LYS A 237 13.65 7.28 9.65
CA LYS A 237 13.58 8.62 9.06
C LYS A 237 12.38 8.70 8.13
N ILE A 238 11.40 9.51 8.47
CA ILE A 238 10.28 9.79 7.59
C ILE A 238 10.74 10.77 6.50
N ARG A 239 10.37 10.49 5.25
CA ARG A 239 10.68 11.35 4.10
C ARG A 239 10.10 12.75 4.32
N GLU A 240 10.86 13.77 3.97
CA GLU A 240 10.45 15.18 4.13
C GLU A 240 9.12 15.46 3.41
N ASN A 241 8.40 16.46 3.88
CA ASN A 241 7.06 16.85 3.38
C ASN A 241 5.98 15.75 3.47
N THR A 242 6.18 14.76 4.37
CA THR A 242 5.20 13.71 4.64
C THR A 242 4.34 14.07 5.85
N ARG A 243 3.03 14.11 5.68
CA ARG A 243 2.07 14.00 6.78
C ARG A 243 1.91 12.50 7.08
N TRP A 244 2.69 12.01 8.07
CA TRP A 244 2.72 10.61 8.44
C TRP A 244 1.53 10.23 9.32
N ASN A 245 1.12 8.96 9.24
CA ASN A 245 -0.06 8.44 9.94
C ASN A 245 0.25 7.71 11.26
N TYR A 246 1.51 7.63 11.68
CA TYR A 246 1.92 6.99 12.94
C TYR A 246 1.51 5.50 13.05
N HIS A 247 1.38 4.81 11.91
CA HIS A 247 0.85 3.45 11.88
C HIS A 247 1.74 2.45 12.61
N TYR A 248 3.05 2.48 12.36
CA TYR A 248 4.06 1.65 12.97
C TYR A 248 5.19 2.49 13.55
N TYR A 249 5.84 1.96 14.56
CA TYR A 249 7.02 2.59 15.15
C TYR A 249 8.21 1.64 15.05
N PRO A 250 8.87 1.52 13.90
CA PRO A 250 10.04 0.67 13.73
C PRO A 250 11.27 1.30 14.41
N VAL A 251 12.07 0.45 15.04
CA VAL A 251 13.38 0.78 15.59
C VAL A 251 14.44 -0.09 14.94
N ILE A 252 15.61 0.49 14.68
CA ILE A 252 16.72 -0.17 14.02
C ILE A 252 17.83 -0.36 15.03
N PHE A 253 18.32 -1.60 15.16
CA PHE A 253 19.43 -1.97 16.03
C PHE A 253 20.71 -2.10 15.22
N ASP A 254 21.86 -1.85 15.86
CA ASP A 254 23.17 -1.94 15.21
C ASP A 254 23.56 -3.37 14.84
N SER A 255 22.91 -4.39 15.45
CA SER A 255 23.17 -5.79 15.14
C SER A 255 21.93 -6.67 15.35
N GLU A 256 21.86 -7.77 14.57
CA GLU A 256 20.84 -8.81 14.71
C GLU A 256 20.92 -9.46 16.11
N GLU A 257 22.12 -9.63 16.67
CA GLU A 257 22.27 -10.19 18.00
C GLU A 257 21.57 -9.35 19.06
N THR A 258 21.72 -8.03 19.02
CA THR A 258 21.03 -7.11 19.92
C THR A 258 19.52 -7.13 19.71
N LEU A 259 19.06 -7.10 18.46
CA LEU A 259 17.65 -7.22 18.12
C LEU A 259 17.02 -8.49 18.73
N LEU A 260 17.66 -9.65 18.54
CA LEU A 260 17.14 -10.93 19.02
C LEU A 260 17.10 -10.98 20.56
N LYS A 261 18.12 -10.45 21.25
CA LYS A 261 18.11 -10.33 22.71
C LYS A 261 16.94 -9.50 23.22
N VAL A 262 16.72 -8.30 22.63
CA VAL A 262 15.61 -7.41 23.00
C VAL A 262 14.26 -8.08 22.71
N LYS A 263 14.10 -8.73 21.55
CA LYS A 263 12.88 -9.49 21.19
C LYS A 263 12.53 -10.55 22.24
N VAL A 264 13.52 -11.31 22.71
CA VAL A 264 13.31 -12.33 23.77
C VAL A 264 12.91 -11.70 25.09
N MET A 265 13.44 -10.52 25.42
CA MET A 265 13.09 -9.81 26.66
C MET A 265 11.65 -9.24 26.61
N LEU A 266 11.23 -8.73 25.47
CA LEU A 266 9.89 -8.14 25.30
C LEU A 266 8.77 -9.19 25.21
N ASN A 267 9.09 -10.45 24.89
CA ASN A 267 8.14 -11.55 24.81
C ASN A 267 7.93 -12.30 26.16
N LYS A 268 8.54 -11.83 27.26
CA LYS A 268 8.35 -12.33 28.63
C LYS A 268 7.27 -11.53 29.35
#